data_913c0f7529d20fbdf69258a66770c78c
#
_entry.id   913c0f7529d20fbdf69258a66770c78c
#
_cell.length_a   1.000
_cell.length_b   1.000
_cell.length_c   1.000
_cell.angle_alpha   90.00
_cell.angle_beta   90.00
_cell.angle_gamma   90.00
#
_symmetry.space_group_name_H-M   'P 1'
#
loop_
_entity.id
_entity.type
_entity.pdbx_description
1 polymer ?
#
loop_
_entity_poly.entity_id
_entity_poly.type
_entity_poly.pdbx_seq_one_letter_code
_entity_poly.pdbx_strand_id
1 'polypeptide(L)'
;GFIDQKKHSKLIKSKIKLQKRKRIYLEDSRYYVEDVRKDVIDKYGYDKVYKQGFNIKTPLDLELQKIATQSLRNGLQEFDKRKGWRGPLSNIKKYKNWKKDLKDLNLEKSLGWELAVVTRIDKFETVIKTQNDDNGTINFNDIDWTRKEFKKLFKIGDIIYVKKLSDGNYSLKQLPRANGGIV
;
A
#
# COMPACT_ATOMS: atom_id res chain seq x y z
N GLY A 1 -0.83 45.49 27.81
CA GLY A 1 -1.42 44.38 27.09
C GLY A 1 -0.72 44.08 25.78
N PHE A 2 -0.74 42.83 25.33
CA PHE A 2 -0.07 42.37 24.09
C PHE A 2 -0.80 42.76 22.80
N ILE A 3 -2.10 43.17 22.90
CA ILE A 3 -2.94 43.60 21.77
C ILE A 3 -3.82 44.78 22.19
N ASP A 4 -4.11 45.65 21.19
CA ASP A 4 -5.02 46.77 21.40
C ASP A 4 -6.51 46.31 21.38
N GLN A 5 -7.41 47.18 21.91
CA GLN A 5 -8.81 46.85 22.06
C GLN A 5 -9.54 46.60 20.73
N LYS A 6 -9.10 47.25 19.64
CA LYS A 6 -9.63 47.09 18.29
C LYS A 6 -9.28 45.70 17.72
N LYS A 7 -8.02 45.30 17.94
CA LYS A 7 -7.52 43.98 17.52
C LYS A 7 -8.15 42.85 18.34
N HIS A 8 -8.33 43.06 19.65
CA HIS A 8 -9.04 42.15 20.55
C HIS A 8 -10.47 41.88 20.06
N SER A 9 -11.26 42.93 19.83
CA SER A 9 -12.65 42.83 19.35
C SER A 9 -12.77 42.14 17.98
N LYS A 10 -11.76 42.28 17.11
CA LYS A 10 -11.70 41.60 15.81
C LYS A 10 -11.36 40.13 15.96
N LEU A 11 -10.42 39.79 16.87
CA LEU A 11 -9.97 38.42 17.08
C LEU A 11 -11.04 37.54 17.76
N ILE A 12 -11.79 38.07 18.72
CA ILE A 12 -12.91 37.36 19.38
C ILE A 12 -13.98 36.94 18.35
N LYS A 13 -14.23 37.78 17.34
CA LYS A 13 -15.23 37.49 16.29
C LYS A 13 -14.67 36.60 15.17
N SER A 14 -13.37 36.34 15.15
CA SER A 14 -12.76 35.49 14.12
C SER A 14 -12.93 33.99 14.44
N LYS A 15 -13.27 33.20 13.43
CA LYS A 15 -13.27 31.73 13.58
C LYS A 15 -11.84 31.22 13.78
N ILE A 16 -11.64 30.43 14.82
CA ILE A 16 -10.35 29.75 15.04
C ILE A 16 -10.12 28.74 13.90
N LYS A 17 -9.09 28.97 13.09
CA LYS A 17 -8.65 28.03 12.07
C LYS A 17 -7.71 27.04 12.70
N LEU A 18 -8.17 25.84 12.97
CA LEU A 18 -7.33 24.75 13.41
C LEU A 18 -6.47 24.24 12.23
N GLN A 19 -5.17 24.36 12.34
CA GLN A 19 -4.26 23.65 11.44
C GLN A 19 -4.12 22.20 11.90
N LYS A 20 -4.60 21.28 11.10
CA LYS A 20 -4.31 19.85 11.32
C LYS A 20 -2.80 19.65 11.19
N ARG A 21 -2.16 19.19 12.27
CA ARG A 21 -0.75 18.81 12.24
C ARG A 21 -0.55 17.74 11.17
N LYS A 22 0.08 18.09 10.05
CA LYS A 22 0.51 17.09 9.07
C LYS A 22 1.67 16.30 9.71
N ARG A 23 1.38 15.12 10.20
CA ARG A 23 2.44 14.17 10.52
C ARG A 23 3.01 13.68 9.18
N ILE A 24 4.24 14.08 8.87
CA ILE A 24 4.97 13.54 7.73
C ILE A 24 5.46 12.17 8.17
N TYR A 25 4.65 11.13 7.91
CA TYR A 25 5.11 9.77 8.01
C TYR A 25 5.70 9.37 6.66
N LEU A 26 6.99 9.14 6.66
CA LEU A 26 7.68 8.52 5.54
C LEU A 26 7.47 7.01 5.66
N GLU A 27 6.57 6.47 4.87
CA GLU A 27 6.18 5.04 4.97
C GLU A 27 7.38 4.10 4.86
N ASP A 28 8.32 4.42 3.98
CA ASP A 28 9.49 3.59 3.72
C ASP A 28 10.52 3.60 4.87
N SER A 29 10.46 4.55 5.80
CA SER A 29 11.39 4.67 6.93
C SER A 29 10.80 4.22 8.28
N ARG A 30 9.61 3.65 8.31
CA ARG A 30 8.93 3.28 9.58
C ARG A 30 9.75 2.35 10.46
N TYR A 31 10.34 1.32 9.89
CA TYR A 31 11.15 0.34 10.62
C TYR A 31 12.40 1.00 11.20
N TYR A 32 13.11 1.77 10.39
CA TYR A 32 14.27 2.53 10.82
C TYR A 32 13.94 3.52 11.97
N VAL A 33 12.88 4.29 11.82
CA VAL A 33 12.45 5.25 12.87
C VAL A 33 12.06 4.53 14.16
N GLU A 34 11.42 3.36 14.06
CA GLU A 34 11.06 2.56 15.23
C GLU A 34 12.29 1.97 15.94
N ASP A 35 13.30 1.53 15.21
CA ASP A 35 14.56 1.07 15.80
C ASP A 35 15.30 2.22 16.50
N VAL A 36 15.46 3.36 15.83
CA VAL A 36 16.03 4.56 16.47
C VAL A 36 15.25 4.93 17.73
N ARG A 37 13.91 4.86 17.70
CA ARG A 37 13.08 5.14 18.87
C ARG A 37 13.38 4.20 20.04
N LYS A 38 13.53 2.89 19.76
CA LYS A 38 13.89 1.89 20.78
C LYS A 38 15.26 2.17 21.37
N ASP A 39 16.28 2.35 20.53
CA ASP A 39 17.64 2.64 20.96
C ASP A 39 17.73 3.88 21.85
N VAL A 40 16.99 4.93 21.49
CA VAL A 40 16.97 6.17 22.27
C VAL A 40 16.26 5.97 23.60
N ILE A 41 15.18 5.21 23.65
CA ILE A 41 14.48 4.88 24.92
C ILE A 41 15.37 4.03 25.82
N ASP A 42 16.04 3.02 25.26
CA ASP A 42 16.92 2.14 26.01
C ASP A 42 18.10 2.92 26.61
N LYS A 43 18.61 3.90 25.86
CA LYS A 43 19.76 4.71 26.29
C LYS A 43 19.39 5.81 27.30
N TYR A 44 18.25 6.46 27.13
CA TYR A 44 17.89 7.67 27.90
C TYR A 44 16.67 7.50 28.80
N GLY A 45 15.92 6.43 28.62
CA GLY A 45 14.68 6.16 29.34
C GLY A 45 13.45 6.85 28.73
N TYR A 46 12.31 6.19 28.86
CA TYR A 46 11.02 6.61 28.28
C TYR A 46 10.62 8.05 28.66
N ASP A 47 10.72 8.37 29.96
CA ASP A 47 10.29 9.67 30.46
C ASP A 47 11.10 10.84 29.92
N LYS A 48 12.39 10.69 29.79
CA LYS A 48 13.24 11.72 29.18
C LYS A 48 12.90 11.91 27.71
N VAL A 49 12.75 10.82 26.95
CA VAL A 49 12.48 10.89 25.52
C VAL A 49 11.16 11.61 25.22
N TYR A 50 10.12 11.33 25.97
CA TYR A 50 8.79 11.89 25.70
C TYR A 50 8.45 13.19 26.44
N LYS A 51 9.08 13.45 27.59
CA LYS A 51 8.79 14.65 28.39
C LYS A 51 9.76 15.81 28.16
N GLN A 52 10.99 15.53 27.73
CA GLN A 52 12.03 16.57 27.57
C GLN A 52 12.23 17.04 26.14
N GLY A 53 11.62 16.39 25.13
CA GLY A 53 11.64 16.83 23.74
C GLY A 53 13.02 16.64 23.07
N PHE A 54 13.33 15.42 22.65
CA PHE A 54 14.56 15.11 21.91
C PHE A 54 14.46 15.55 20.43
N ASN A 55 15.55 16.09 19.92
CA ASN A 55 15.76 16.29 18.50
C ASN A 55 16.85 15.30 18.05
N ILE A 56 16.44 14.28 17.30
CA ILE A 56 17.30 13.17 16.90
C ILE A 56 17.63 13.34 15.43
N LYS A 57 18.92 13.50 15.11
CA LYS A 57 19.42 13.52 13.73
C LYS A 57 20.02 12.15 13.43
N THR A 58 19.64 11.57 12.32
CA THR A 58 20.12 10.27 11.86
C THR A 58 20.76 10.40 10.48
N PRO A 59 21.67 9.51 10.08
CA PRO A 59 22.27 9.49 8.74
C PRO A 59 21.36 8.86 7.67
N LEU A 60 20.07 8.69 7.94
CA LEU A 60 19.12 8.09 7.00
C LEU A 60 19.05 8.88 5.70
N ASP A 61 19.39 8.23 4.60
CA ASP A 61 19.13 8.73 3.25
C ASP A 61 17.78 8.18 2.76
N LEU A 62 16.85 9.10 2.53
CA LEU A 62 15.47 8.72 2.16
C LEU A 62 15.35 8.12 0.77
N GLU A 63 16.21 8.52 -0.17
CA GLU A 63 16.20 7.96 -1.52
C GLU A 63 16.76 6.53 -1.52
N LEU A 64 17.86 6.30 -0.81
CA LEU A 64 18.40 4.95 -0.62
C LEU A 64 17.42 4.05 0.11
N GLN A 65 16.74 4.55 1.15
CA GLN A 65 15.72 3.80 1.88
C GLN A 65 14.56 3.38 0.97
N LYS A 66 14.11 4.26 0.10
CA LYS A 66 13.05 3.97 -0.88
C LYS A 66 13.50 2.89 -1.88
N ILE A 67 14.73 2.99 -2.40
CA ILE A 67 15.30 1.99 -3.31
C ILE A 67 15.40 0.63 -2.60
N ALA A 68 15.88 0.61 -1.37
CA ALA A 68 16.01 -0.60 -0.57
C ALA A 68 14.65 -1.25 -0.29
N THR A 69 13.66 -0.47 0.11
CA THR A 69 12.28 -0.94 0.33
C THR A 69 11.68 -1.54 -0.96
N GLN A 70 11.87 -0.87 -2.09
CA GLN A 70 11.38 -1.39 -3.37
C GLN A 70 12.08 -2.69 -3.78
N SER A 71 13.40 -2.79 -3.56
CA SER A 71 14.18 -3.99 -3.84
C SER A 71 13.72 -5.17 -2.98
N LEU A 72 13.49 -4.95 -1.69
CA LEU A 72 12.94 -5.97 -0.80
C LEU A 72 11.56 -6.44 -1.27
N ARG A 73 10.66 -5.50 -1.59
CA ARG A 73 9.31 -5.81 -2.09
C ARG A 73 9.36 -6.65 -3.37
N ASN A 74 10.23 -6.28 -4.30
CA ASN A 74 10.43 -7.04 -5.53
C ASN A 74 10.95 -8.45 -5.23
N GLY A 75 11.96 -8.57 -4.36
CA GLY A 75 12.52 -9.86 -3.94
C GLY A 75 11.47 -10.78 -3.30
N LEU A 76 10.63 -10.24 -2.40
CA LEU A 76 9.54 -10.98 -1.77
C LEU A 76 8.48 -11.44 -2.80
N GLN A 77 8.12 -10.58 -3.76
CA GLN A 77 7.18 -10.94 -4.82
C GLN A 77 7.74 -12.05 -5.71
N GLU A 78 9.01 -11.94 -6.14
CA GLU A 78 9.65 -12.96 -6.96
C GLU A 78 9.83 -14.29 -6.21
N PHE A 79 10.18 -14.23 -4.93
CA PHE A 79 10.21 -15.43 -4.08
C PHE A 79 8.83 -16.10 -4.03
N ASP A 80 7.77 -15.31 -3.82
CA ASP A 80 6.42 -15.83 -3.70
C ASP A 80 5.89 -16.41 -5.03
N LYS A 81 6.20 -15.77 -6.17
CA LYS A 81 5.88 -16.29 -7.50
C LYS A 81 6.49 -17.68 -7.75
N ARG A 82 7.74 -17.91 -7.29
CA ARG A 82 8.38 -19.24 -7.39
C ARG A 82 7.64 -20.32 -6.62
N LYS A 83 6.86 -19.96 -5.58
CA LYS A 83 5.97 -20.89 -4.85
C LYS A 83 4.67 -21.19 -5.60
N GLY A 84 4.41 -20.48 -6.70
CA GLY A 84 3.26 -20.66 -7.57
C GLY A 84 2.01 -19.90 -7.14
N TRP A 85 1.02 -19.94 -8.02
CA TRP A 85 -0.27 -19.27 -7.80
C TRP A 85 -1.12 -20.01 -6.77
N ARG A 86 -1.65 -19.27 -5.79
CA ARG A 86 -2.47 -19.80 -4.68
C ARG A 86 -3.99 -19.67 -4.89
N GLY A 87 -4.38 -19.11 -6.02
CA GLY A 87 -5.80 -18.89 -6.34
C GLY A 87 -6.25 -17.45 -6.11
N PRO A 88 -7.49 -17.14 -6.54
CA PRO A 88 -8.09 -15.82 -6.36
C PRO A 88 -8.35 -15.53 -4.87
N LEU A 89 -8.54 -14.26 -4.54
CA LEU A 89 -8.90 -13.85 -3.18
C LEU A 89 -10.28 -14.37 -2.78
N SER A 90 -11.21 -14.30 -3.71
CA SER A 90 -12.60 -14.70 -3.53
C SER A 90 -13.32 -14.77 -4.87
N ASN A 91 -14.64 -14.89 -4.83
CA ASN A 91 -15.52 -14.82 -6.00
C ASN A 91 -16.72 -13.95 -5.69
N ILE A 92 -17.24 -13.19 -6.68
CA ILE A 92 -18.41 -12.30 -6.53
C ILE A 92 -19.68 -13.04 -6.06
N LYS A 93 -19.78 -14.34 -6.28
CA LYS A 93 -20.89 -15.16 -5.73
C LYS A 93 -20.94 -15.10 -4.22
N LYS A 94 -19.78 -14.99 -3.57
CA LYS A 94 -19.66 -14.87 -2.11
C LYS A 94 -19.82 -13.42 -1.64
N TYR A 95 -19.42 -12.43 -2.46
CA TYR A 95 -19.43 -11.01 -2.12
C TYR A 95 -20.17 -10.23 -3.21
N LYS A 96 -21.51 -10.13 -3.12
CA LYS A 96 -22.34 -9.38 -4.09
C LYS A 96 -21.92 -7.92 -4.24
N ASN A 97 -21.52 -7.29 -3.12
CA ASN A 97 -21.02 -5.91 -3.07
C ASN A 97 -19.50 -5.88 -2.88
N TRP A 98 -18.75 -6.71 -3.60
CA TRP A 98 -17.30 -6.92 -3.43
C TRP A 98 -16.48 -5.62 -3.36
N LYS A 99 -16.87 -4.58 -4.09
CA LYS A 99 -16.21 -3.28 -4.05
C LYS A 99 -16.28 -2.63 -2.68
N LYS A 100 -17.40 -2.79 -1.96
CA LYS A 100 -17.59 -2.27 -0.61
C LYS A 100 -17.01 -3.22 0.43
N ASP A 101 -17.31 -4.51 0.31
CA ASP A 101 -16.93 -5.53 1.28
C ASP A 101 -15.42 -5.74 1.35
N LEU A 102 -14.70 -5.53 0.22
CA LEU A 102 -13.25 -5.67 0.13
C LEU A 102 -12.49 -4.34 0.18
N LYS A 103 -13.19 -3.21 0.36
CA LYS A 103 -12.56 -1.88 0.48
C LYS A 103 -11.62 -1.79 1.67
N ASP A 104 -11.88 -2.56 2.71
CA ASP A 104 -11.09 -2.62 3.94
C ASP A 104 -9.92 -3.61 3.87
N LEU A 105 -9.77 -4.36 2.76
CA LEU A 105 -8.52 -5.04 2.46
C LEU A 105 -7.44 -3.96 2.26
N ASN A 106 -6.67 -3.76 3.31
CA ASN A 106 -5.62 -2.76 3.43
C ASN A 106 -4.47 -3.07 2.47
N LEU A 107 -4.72 -2.86 1.16
CA LEU A 107 -3.64 -2.82 0.19
C LEU A 107 -2.82 -1.57 0.47
N GLU A 108 -1.55 -1.73 0.76
CA GLU A 108 -0.63 -0.60 0.79
C GLU A 108 -0.71 0.14 -0.54
N LYS A 109 -1.14 1.40 -0.48
CA LYS A 109 -1.26 2.27 -1.67
C LYS A 109 0.05 2.35 -2.46
N SER A 110 1.17 2.20 -1.78
CA SER A 110 2.51 2.20 -2.36
C SER A 110 2.81 1.03 -3.31
N LEU A 111 2.02 -0.06 -3.28
CA LEU A 111 2.14 -1.16 -4.24
C LEU A 111 1.58 -0.79 -5.62
N GLY A 112 0.66 0.18 -5.69
CA GLY A 112 -0.02 0.54 -6.93
C GLY A 112 -0.86 -0.61 -7.50
N TRP A 113 -1.35 -1.51 -6.63
CA TRP A 113 -2.22 -2.62 -7.00
C TRP A 113 -3.67 -2.27 -6.73
N GLU A 114 -4.54 -2.91 -7.47
CA GLU A 114 -5.98 -2.76 -7.33
C GLU A 114 -6.69 -4.11 -7.40
N LEU A 115 -7.92 -4.14 -6.93
CA LEU A 115 -8.79 -5.31 -7.04
C LEU A 115 -9.49 -5.30 -8.38
N ALA A 116 -9.61 -6.46 -8.99
CA ALA A 116 -10.37 -6.64 -10.21
C ALA A 116 -11.16 -7.95 -10.18
N VAL A 117 -12.27 -7.95 -10.93
CA VAL A 117 -13.10 -9.13 -11.15
C VAL A 117 -12.86 -9.66 -12.56
N VAL A 118 -12.70 -10.96 -12.67
CA VAL A 118 -12.63 -11.66 -13.95
C VAL A 118 -14.02 -11.70 -14.58
N THR A 119 -14.17 -11.08 -15.76
CA THR A 119 -15.46 -10.98 -16.47
C THR A 119 -15.54 -11.92 -17.65
N ARG A 120 -14.41 -12.17 -18.35
CA ARG A 120 -14.35 -13.10 -19.49
C ARG A 120 -12.98 -13.79 -19.54
N ILE A 121 -12.97 -15.03 -19.97
CA ILE A 121 -11.76 -15.85 -20.09
C ILE A 121 -11.67 -16.37 -21.52
N ASP A 122 -10.65 -15.92 -22.22
CA ASP A 122 -10.32 -16.37 -23.58
C ASP A 122 -9.06 -17.26 -23.55
N LYS A 123 -8.65 -17.74 -24.71
CA LYS A 123 -7.48 -18.63 -24.81
C LYS A 123 -6.16 -17.91 -24.51
N PHE A 124 -6.03 -16.67 -24.93
CA PHE A 124 -4.78 -15.89 -24.86
C PHE A 124 -4.82 -14.71 -23.91
N GLU A 125 -6.01 -14.35 -23.42
CA GLU A 125 -6.22 -13.23 -22.53
C GLU A 125 -7.37 -13.46 -21.55
N THR A 126 -7.40 -12.69 -20.50
CA THR A 126 -8.53 -12.63 -19.57
C THR A 126 -8.97 -11.19 -19.41
N VAL A 127 -10.26 -10.92 -19.62
CA VAL A 127 -10.84 -9.60 -19.42
C VAL A 127 -11.24 -9.45 -17.97
N ILE A 128 -10.89 -8.30 -17.42
CA ILE A 128 -11.16 -7.93 -16.01
C ILE A 128 -11.88 -6.59 -15.94
N LYS A 129 -12.57 -6.39 -14.85
CA LYS A 129 -13.12 -5.09 -14.46
C LYS A 129 -12.58 -4.70 -13.09
N THR A 130 -11.93 -3.54 -12.98
CA THR A 130 -11.31 -3.08 -11.74
C THR A 130 -12.36 -2.54 -10.76
N GLN A 131 -11.94 -2.32 -9.52
CA GLN A 131 -12.79 -1.66 -8.51
C GLN A 131 -13.20 -0.23 -8.90
N ASN A 132 -12.42 0.42 -9.77
CA ASN A 132 -12.69 1.77 -10.29
C ASN A 132 -13.56 1.76 -11.56
N ASP A 133 -14.11 0.61 -11.95
CA ASP A 133 -14.90 0.37 -13.15
C ASP A 133 -14.13 0.42 -14.48
N ASP A 134 -12.79 0.48 -14.43
CA ASP A 134 -11.97 0.35 -15.63
C ASP A 134 -12.01 -1.08 -16.15
N ASN A 135 -12.17 -1.23 -17.48
CA ASN A 135 -11.99 -2.50 -18.14
C ASN A 135 -10.51 -2.66 -18.53
N GLY A 136 -10.02 -3.87 -18.47
CA GLY A 136 -8.65 -4.18 -18.86
C GLY A 136 -8.47 -5.64 -19.20
N THR A 137 -7.29 -5.99 -19.69
CA THR A 137 -6.91 -7.35 -20.05
C THR A 137 -5.64 -7.78 -19.33
N ILE A 138 -5.57 -9.06 -19.03
CA ILE A 138 -4.35 -9.75 -18.58
C ILE A 138 -3.94 -10.67 -19.69
N ASN A 139 -2.74 -10.47 -20.23
CA ASN A 139 -2.17 -11.28 -21.30
C ASN A 139 -1.47 -12.53 -20.76
N PHE A 140 -1.23 -13.50 -21.63
CA PHE A 140 -0.57 -14.75 -21.27
C PHE A 140 0.81 -14.52 -20.62
N ASN A 141 1.60 -13.58 -21.12
CA ASN A 141 2.93 -13.26 -20.57
C ASN A 141 2.87 -12.78 -19.11
N ASP A 142 1.75 -12.17 -18.70
CA ASP A 142 1.57 -11.64 -17.33
C ASP A 142 1.22 -12.72 -16.31
N ILE A 143 0.87 -13.92 -16.79
CA ILE A 143 0.55 -15.09 -15.95
C ILE A 143 1.54 -16.24 -16.09
N ASP A 144 2.55 -16.15 -16.95
CA ASP A 144 3.50 -17.24 -17.25
C ASP A 144 4.13 -17.83 -15.99
N TRP A 145 4.44 -16.99 -15.00
CA TRP A 145 4.96 -17.42 -13.70
C TRP A 145 4.05 -18.40 -12.95
N THR A 146 2.75 -18.47 -13.28
CA THR A 146 1.78 -19.40 -12.69
C THR A 146 1.89 -20.80 -13.27
N ARG A 147 2.50 -20.94 -14.44
CA ARG A 147 2.62 -22.18 -15.24
C ARG A 147 1.26 -22.84 -15.52
N LYS A 148 0.20 -22.02 -15.63
CA LYS A 148 -1.17 -22.49 -15.88
C LYS A 148 -1.82 -21.69 -17.02
N GLU A 149 -2.72 -22.35 -17.73
CA GLU A 149 -3.59 -21.69 -18.70
C GLU A 149 -4.71 -20.93 -18.00
N PHE A 150 -5.24 -19.87 -18.61
CA PHE A 150 -6.29 -19.03 -18.06
C PHE A 150 -7.52 -19.81 -17.55
N LYS A 151 -7.99 -20.80 -18.30
CA LYS A 151 -9.15 -21.63 -17.93
C LYS A 151 -8.93 -22.46 -16.66
N LYS A 152 -7.66 -22.81 -16.38
CA LYS A 152 -7.27 -23.53 -15.16
C LYS A 152 -6.94 -22.58 -14.00
N LEU A 153 -6.68 -21.30 -14.33
CA LEU A 153 -6.23 -20.29 -13.40
C LEU A 153 -7.40 -19.55 -12.76
N PHE A 154 -8.41 -19.20 -13.57
CA PHE A 154 -9.52 -18.34 -13.20
C PHE A 154 -10.88 -18.95 -13.50
N LYS A 155 -11.88 -18.47 -12.77
CA LYS A 155 -13.30 -18.62 -13.07
C LYS A 155 -13.92 -17.22 -13.22
N ILE A 156 -14.96 -17.12 -14.03
CA ILE A 156 -15.73 -15.86 -14.14
C ILE A 156 -16.24 -15.47 -12.74
N GLY A 157 -16.05 -14.21 -12.39
CA GLY A 157 -16.39 -13.68 -11.09
C GLY A 157 -15.27 -13.78 -10.02
N ASP A 158 -14.13 -14.36 -10.35
CA ASP A 158 -12.99 -14.39 -9.43
C ASP A 158 -12.46 -12.98 -9.18
N ILE A 159 -12.14 -12.70 -7.92
CA ILE A 159 -11.58 -11.43 -7.46
C ILE A 159 -10.07 -11.63 -7.25
N ILE A 160 -9.29 -10.81 -7.91
CA ILE A 160 -7.84 -10.92 -7.97
C ILE A 160 -7.16 -9.57 -7.74
N TYR A 161 -5.87 -9.59 -7.38
CA TYR A 161 -5.03 -8.39 -7.40
C TYR A 161 -4.40 -8.22 -8.78
N VAL A 162 -4.43 -6.98 -9.25
CA VAL A 162 -3.81 -6.61 -10.53
C VAL A 162 -3.00 -5.32 -10.38
N LYS A 163 -2.05 -5.12 -11.27
CA LYS A 163 -1.30 -3.86 -11.41
C LYS A 163 -1.40 -3.41 -12.86
N LYS A 164 -1.79 -2.16 -13.07
CA LYS A 164 -1.83 -1.54 -14.39
C LYS A 164 -0.41 -1.39 -14.94
N LEU A 165 -0.21 -1.75 -16.19
CA LEU A 165 1.04 -1.62 -16.94
C LEU A 165 1.03 -0.34 -17.77
N SER A 166 2.20 0.04 -18.29
CA SER A 166 2.35 1.24 -19.12
C SER A 166 1.60 1.18 -20.45
N ASP A 167 1.36 -0.01 -20.99
CA ASP A 167 0.60 -0.27 -22.23
C ASP A 167 -0.92 -0.30 -22.03
N GLY A 168 -1.39 -0.06 -20.81
CA GLY A 168 -2.82 -0.10 -20.45
C GLY A 168 -3.34 -1.49 -20.08
N ASN A 169 -2.57 -2.55 -20.26
CA ASN A 169 -2.87 -3.90 -19.80
C ASN A 169 -2.64 -4.03 -18.28
N TYR A 170 -2.97 -5.20 -17.75
CA TYR A 170 -2.82 -5.49 -16.33
C TYR A 170 -2.00 -6.77 -16.11
N SER A 171 -1.13 -6.74 -15.12
CA SER A 171 -0.43 -7.94 -14.66
C SER A 171 -1.06 -8.52 -13.41
N LEU A 172 -1.16 -9.86 -13.35
CA LEU A 172 -1.64 -10.58 -12.19
C LEU A 172 -0.67 -10.42 -11.01
N LYS A 173 -1.20 -10.12 -9.84
CA LYS A 173 -0.43 -9.97 -8.61
C LYS A 173 -0.93 -10.91 -7.52
N GLN A 174 -0.03 -11.21 -6.59
CA GLN A 174 -0.30 -12.04 -5.43
C GLN A 174 0.47 -11.47 -4.24
N LEU A 175 -0.22 -11.25 -3.12
CA LEU A 175 0.45 -10.80 -1.90
C LEU A 175 1.40 -11.89 -1.39
N PRO A 176 2.67 -11.57 -1.16
CA PRO A 176 3.61 -12.50 -0.56
C PRO A 176 3.13 -12.94 0.83
N ARG A 177 3.36 -14.21 1.17
CA ARG A 177 3.15 -14.73 2.53
C ARG A 177 4.36 -14.47 3.43
N ALA A 178 5.53 -14.30 2.84
CA ALA A 178 6.72 -13.92 3.56
C ALA A 178 6.71 -12.41 3.86
N ASN A 179 7.10 -12.05 5.06
CA ASN A 179 7.26 -10.68 5.51
C ASN A 179 8.75 -10.36 5.64
N GLY A 180 9.11 -9.11 5.45
CA GLY A 180 10.47 -8.61 5.64
C GLY A 180 10.44 -7.11 5.94
N GLY A 181 11.50 -6.63 6.55
CA GLY A 181 11.74 -5.22 6.81
C GLY A 181 13.18 -4.85 6.46
N ILE A 182 13.41 -3.60 6.15
CA ILE A 182 14.73 -2.99 5.96
C ILE A 182 14.89 -1.89 6.99
N VAL A 183 16.02 -1.94 7.67
CA VAL A 183 16.45 -0.95 8.68
C VAL A 183 17.67 -0.24 8.17
#